data_4cb2be2ba1e918aa3d746a84d57525de
#
_entry.id   4cb2be2ba1e918aa3d746a84d57525de
#
_cell.length_a   1.000
_cell.length_b   1.000
_cell.length_c   1.000
_cell.angle_alpha   90.00
_cell.angle_beta   90.00
_cell.angle_gamma   90.00
#
_symmetry.space_group_name_H-M   'P 1'
#
loop_
_entity.id
_entity.type
_entity.pdbx_description
1 polymer ?
#
loop_
_entity_poly.entity_id
_entity_poly.type
_entity_poly.pdbx_seq_one_letter_code
_entity_poly.pdbx_strand_id
1 'polypeptide(L)'
;MNIQPFLRSVCARAPVRRLAVGGATALLGTLVSCGYGSSYSFPTVNVPNSVAVADVNGDGVPDLLVATTSDQGNPTNPGFANVIVGNRGTGTFQKGVQYPTTGNNPSSIAVADLTRSGSLDLVIANFSAGSVSVFMHGSTPGSYMPAVNMTTGGLPNQVVIADVNGDGHPDLVLADESASGNAIILLQDPANPGHFLAPTLLSTGSTSATSVAVADLNGDGKLDVVAATSDASGNNGAVYVFYQSATSPGTFLAAGTFPAGAQPQAVRIADVNGDGLPDIVVANLGPGADGTGSPGVSVLLQDAAHAGSFLAPVTYATQAQAVDVAVGDLNRDGKPDLVVANFGPAPTGSVSVLLQDPAHPGTFLSATSYAGFGQPIAVAIADLNGDGHPDIAVADSTSATVMLQNATSPGTFAAAVQVGN
;
A
#
# COMPACT_ATOMS: atom_id res chain seq x y z
N MET A 1 4.79 -3.60 -22.12
CA MET A 1 6.14 -3.24 -21.62
C MET A 1 6.03 -3.27 -20.11
N ASN A 2 6.72 -4.18 -19.45
CA ASN A 2 6.62 -4.30 -17.99
C ASN A 2 7.25 -3.04 -17.37
N ILE A 3 6.45 -2.20 -16.70
CA ILE A 3 6.88 -0.91 -16.14
C ILE A 3 7.59 -1.05 -14.81
N GLN A 4 7.43 -2.16 -14.13
CA GLN A 4 8.17 -2.39 -12.88
C GLN A 4 9.70 -2.31 -13.08
N PRO A 5 10.30 -2.86 -14.12
CA PRO A 5 11.70 -2.58 -14.46
C PRO A 5 11.96 -1.12 -14.82
N PHE A 6 10.94 -0.41 -15.37
CA PHE A 6 11.07 1.01 -15.69
C PHE A 6 10.98 1.88 -14.44
N LEU A 7 9.99 1.65 -13.57
CA LEU A 7 9.90 2.33 -12.27
C LEU A 7 11.18 2.13 -11.44
N ARG A 8 11.71 0.91 -11.43
CA ARG A 8 12.97 0.60 -10.74
C ARG A 8 14.20 1.19 -11.43
N SER A 9 14.22 1.25 -12.77
CA SER A 9 15.33 1.88 -13.51
C SER A 9 15.33 3.41 -13.42
N VAL A 10 14.16 4.02 -13.21
CA VAL A 10 14.06 5.48 -13.01
C VAL A 10 14.53 5.86 -11.62
N CYS A 11 14.17 5.10 -10.59
CA CYS A 11 14.75 5.27 -9.25
C CYS A 11 16.28 5.07 -9.23
N ALA A 12 16.81 4.15 -10.06
CA ALA A 12 18.25 3.90 -10.20
C ALA A 12 19.00 4.97 -10.98
N ARG A 13 18.33 5.92 -11.64
CA ARG A 13 18.96 6.90 -12.54
C ARG A 13 18.93 8.35 -12.07
N ALA A 14 18.46 8.65 -10.88
CA ALA A 14 18.64 9.97 -10.31
C ALA A 14 20.15 10.19 -10.01
N PRO A 15 20.83 11.16 -10.63
CA PRO A 15 22.24 11.37 -10.39
C PRO A 15 22.40 11.97 -9.00
N VAL A 16 22.77 11.16 -8.01
CA VAL A 16 23.30 11.68 -6.75
C VAL A 16 24.64 12.34 -7.07
N ARG A 17 24.66 13.65 -7.09
CA ARG A 17 25.94 14.39 -7.02
C ARG A 17 26.55 14.09 -5.66
N ARG A 18 27.57 13.24 -5.65
CA ARG A 18 28.42 13.05 -4.48
C ARG A 18 29.11 14.37 -4.19
N LEU A 19 28.69 15.07 -3.16
CA LEU A 19 29.60 15.97 -2.46
C LEU A 19 30.34 15.10 -1.44
N ALA A 20 31.62 14.86 -1.69
CA ALA A 20 32.51 14.27 -0.71
C ALA A 20 32.77 15.30 0.40
N VAL A 21 32.20 15.08 1.58
CA VAL A 21 32.66 15.73 2.81
C VAL A 21 32.85 14.61 3.83
N GLY A 22 34.12 14.43 4.20
CA GLY A 22 34.49 13.47 5.23
C GLY A 22 33.98 13.89 6.59
N GLY A 23 33.63 12.90 7.41
CA GLY A 23 33.29 13.07 8.81
C GLY A 23 31.85 12.66 9.10
N ALA A 24 31.69 11.51 9.76
CA ALA A 24 30.41 11.06 10.31
C ALA A 24 29.92 12.08 11.36
N THR A 25 28.97 12.91 10.98
CA THR A 25 28.21 13.71 11.93
C THR A 25 26.74 13.38 11.70
N ALA A 26 26.14 12.70 12.66
CA ALA A 26 24.69 12.54 12.70
C ALA A 26 24.06 13.94 12.76
N LEU A 27 23.44 14.40 11.66
CA LEU A 27 22.64 15.60 11.71
C LEU A 27 21.34 15.29 12.45
N LEU A 28 21.25 15.71 13.71
CA LEU A 28 19.99 15.95 14.36
C LEU A 28 19.27 17.06 13.57
N GLY A 29 18.23 16.68 12.81
CA GLY A 29 17.31 17.67 12.24
C GLY A 29 16.70 18.49 13.38
N THR A 30 16.91 19.79 13.37
CA THR A 30 16.26 20.73 14.30
C THR A 30 14.75 20.69 14.04
N LEU A 31 14.01 20.16 15.03
CA LEU A 31 12.55 20.20 15.05
C LEU A 31 12.12 21.66 15.14
N VAL A 32 11.51 22.19 14.10
CA VAL A 32 10.78 23.45 14.13
C VAL A 32 9.42 23.15 14.74
N SER A 33 9.08 23.85 15.84
CA SER A 33 7.78 23.72 16.48
C SER A 33 6.69 24.14 15.51
N CYS A 34 5.71 23.28 15.30
CA CYS A 34 4.73 23.40 14.25
C CYS A 34 3.47 24.10 14.73
N GLY A 35 3.16 25.18 14.05
CA GLY A 35 1.80 25.66 13.93
C GLY A 35 1.01 24.75 12.98
N TYR A 36 -0.30 24.68 13.16
CA TYR A 36 -1.24 23.91 12.36
C TYR A 36 -0.94 23.96 10.86
N GLY A 37 -0.84 22.78 10.22
CA GLY A 37 -0.70 22.66 8.78
C GLY A 37 0.71 22.48 8.24
N SER A 38 1.63 21.86 8.97
CA SER A 38 2.98 21.55 8.50
C SER A 38 3.09 20.10 8.03
N SER A 39 3.85 19.86 6.95
CA SER A 39 4.21 18.53 6.48
C SER A 39 5.65 18.22 6.90
N TYR A 40 5.93 16.95 7.16
CA TYR A 40 7.24 16.48 7.61
C TYR A 40 7.78 15.44 6.64
N SER A 41 9.07 15.47 6.39
CA SER A 41 9.78 14.45 5.64
C SER A 41 10.84 13.81 6.53
N PHE A 42 10.86 12.49 6.57
CA PHE A 42 11.83 11.70 7.30
C PHE A 42 12.77 11.04 6.30
N PRO A 43 14.04 11.50 6.20
CA PRO A 43 14.98 10.86 5.30
C PRO A 43 15.18 9.41 5.75
N THR A 44 14.88 8.50 4.88
CA THR A 44 15.25 7.09 5.00
C THR A 44 16.65 6.94 4.40
N VAL A 45 17.50 6.13 5.02
CA VAL A 45 18.85 5.84 4.47
C VAL A 45 18.75 5.13 3.13
N ASN A 46 17.56 4.57 2.82
CA ASN A 46 17.26 3.70 1.69
C ASN A 46 15.98 4.16 0.98
N VAL A 47 15.74 3.67 -0.22
CA VAL A 47 14.56 4.01 -1.02
C VAL A 47 13.31 3.33 -0.46
N PRO A 48 12.29 4.09 0.00
CA PRO A 48 10.99 3.55 0.41
C PRO A 48 10.24 2.95 -0.79
N ASN A 49 9.55 1.84 -0.55
CA ASN A 49 8.68 1.20 -1.56
C ASN A 49 7.24 1.02 -1.05
N SER A 50 7.04 1.00 0.26
CA SER A 50 5.71 0.83 0.86
C SER A 50 5.69 1.44 2.25
N VAL A 51 4.52 1.93 2.67
CA VAL A 51 4.27 2.44 4.01
C VAL A 51 3.00 1.82 4.59
N ALA A 52 3.06 1.47 5.86
CA ALA A 52 1.90 1.11 6.68
C ALA A 52 1.90 1.97 7.94
N VAL A 53 0.73 2.10 8.55
CA VAL A 53 0.53 2.87 9.78
C VAL A 53 -0.13 1.97 10.82
N ALA A 54 0.47 1.85 11.99
CA ALA A 54 -0.08 1.10 13.12
C ALA A 54 0.60 1.53 14.42
N ASP A 55 -0.08 1.39 15.55
CA ASP A 55 0.51 1.55 16.90
C ASP A 55 1.21 0.24 17.27
N VAL A 56 2.52 0.14 16.97
CA VAL A 56 3.29 -1.09 17.20
C VAL A 56 3.93 -1.17 18.59
N ASN A 57 3.87 -0.06 19.34
CA ASN A 57 4.41 -0.02 20.69
C ASN A 57 3.31 0.00 21.78
N GLY A 58 2.04 0.12 21.41
CA GLY A 58 0.88 0.11 22.30
C GLY A 58 0.71 1.39 23.11
N ASP A 59 1.26 2.53 22.66
CA ASP A 59 1.16 3.81 23.38
C ASP A 59 -0.06 4.66 22.96
N GLY A 60 -0.83 4.19 21.99
CA GLY A 60 -2.02 4.83 21.46
C GLY A 60 -1.72 5.90 20.39
N VAL A 61 -0.49 5.96 19.88
CA VAL A 61 -0.06 6.86 18.81
C VAL A 61 0.33 6.02 17.60
N PRO A 62 -0.17 6.36 16.39
CA PRO A 62 0.25 5.64 15.20
C PRO A 62 1.74 5.81 14.89
N ASP A 63 2.39 4.69 14.53
CA ASP A 63 3.78 4.63 14.08
C ASP A 63 3.83 4.44 12.56
N LEU A 64 4.94 4.81 11.93
CA LEU A 64 5.18 4.57 10.51
C LEU A 64 6.07 3.33 10.32
N LEU A 65 5.65 2.46 9.45
CA LEU A 65 6.36 1.23 9.09
C LEU A 65 6.67 1.31 7.60
N VAL A 66 7.96 1.32 7.24
CA VAL A 66 8.39 1.58 5.86
C VAL A 66 9.28 0.45 5.36
N ALA A 67 8.87 -0.20 4.28
CA ALA A 67 9.72 -1.15 3.56
C ALA A 67 10.68 -0.37 2.64
N THR A 68 11.99 -0.64 2.74
CA THR A 68 13.00 0.08 1.96
C THR A 68 14.03 -0.86 1.34
N THR A 69 14.55 -0.48 0.18
CA THR A 69 15.71 -1.14 -0.45
C THR A 69 17.02 -0.47 -0.04
N SER A 70 18.08 -1.26 0.19
CA SER A 70 19.37 -0.77 0.72
C SER A 70 20.25 -0.04 -0.28
N ASP A 71 20.02 -0.20 -1.58
CA ASP A 71 20.82 0.46 -2.63
C ASP A 71 20.01 0.60 -3.91
N GLN A 72 20.09 1.78 -4.50
CA GLN A 72 19.39 2.09 -5.75
C GLN A 72 19.98 1.24 -6.90
N GLY A 73 19.25 0.19 -7.25
CA GLY A 73 19.54 -0.60 -8.44
C GLY A 73 20.37 -1.87 -8.24
N ASN A 74 20.71 -2.25 -7.02
CA ASN A 74 21.29 -3.58 -6.76
C ASN A 74 20.23 -4.56 -6.25
N PRO A 75 19.68 -5.45 -7.10
CA PRO A 75 18.63 -6.39 -6.69
C PRO A 75 19.13 -7.49 -5.74
N THR A 76 20.43 -7.54 -5.44
CA THR A 76 21.02 -8.56 -4.55
C THR A 76 21.19 -8.05 -3.12
N ASN A 77 21.00 -6.76 -2.85
CA ASN A 77 21.12 -6.23 -1.51
C ASN A 77 19.85 -6.47 -0.68
N PRO A 78 20.00 -6.88 0.59
CA PRO A 78 18.86 -6.99 1.49
C PRO A 78 18.22 -5.63 1.69
N GLY A 79 16.92 -5.61 1.92
CA GLY A 79 16.20 -4.42 2.31
C GLY A 79 15.98 -4.34 3.81
N PHE A 80 15.15 -3.41 4.22
CA PHE A 80 14.84 -3.20 5.64
C PHE A 80 13.35 -2.95 5.86
N ALA A 81 12.85 -3.42 7.01
CA ALA A 81 11.70 -2.84 7.66
C ALA A 81 12.19 -1.68 8.54
N ASN A 82 11.71 -0.48 8.32
CA ASN A 82 11.99 0.68 9.16
C ASN A 82 10.79 0.93 10.06
N VAL A 83 10.99 0.94 11.38
CA VAL A 83 9.97 1.25 12.38
C VAL A 83 10.26 2.64 12.93
N ILE A 84 9.34 3.57 12.71
CA ILE A 84 9.49 4.99 13.01
C ILE A 84 8.38 5.39 14.00
N VAL A 85 8.69 5.42 15.27
CA VAL A 85 7.71 5.60 16.36
C VAL A 85 7.20 7.03 16.41
N GLY A 86 5.87 7.19 16.49
CA GLY A 86 5.18 8.47 16.62
C GLY A 86 5.37 9.09 18.02
N ASN A 87 5.35 10.42 18.08
CA ASN A 87 5.37 11.15 19.35
C ASN A 87 3.99 11.75 19.64
N ARG A 88 3.45 11.43 20.79
CA ARG A 88 2.09 11.77 21.19
C ARG A 88 1.80 13.27 21.07
N GLY A 89 0.72 13.62 20.36
CA GLY A 89 0.15 14.97 20.29
C GLY A 89 0.97 15.99 19.50
N THR A 90 1.98 15.55 18.73
CA THR A 90 2.85 16.48 18.01
C THR A 90 2.92 16.23 16.51
N GLY A 91 2.47 15.07 16.03
CA GLY A 91 2.65 14.65 14.63
C GLY A 91 4.12 14.51 14.24
N THR A 92 5.03 14.43 15.22
CA THR A 92 6.47 14.20 14.99
C THR A 92 6.82 12.75 15.30
N PHE A 93 7.97 12.31 14.83
CA PHE A 93 8.39 10.91 14.94
C PHE A 93 9.82 10.80 15.48
N GLN A 94 10.13 9.67 16.09
CA GLN A 94 11.47 9.34 16.56
C GLN A 94 12.34 8.90 15.36
N LYS A 95 13.65 8.77 15.61
CA LYS A 95 14.55 8.17 14.64
C LYS A 95 14.17 6.71 14.41
N GLY A 96 13.99 6.31 13.15
CA GLY A 96 13.62 4.94 12.78
C GLY A 96 14.66 3.90 13.19
N VAL A 97 14.16 2.72 13.57
CA VAL A 97 14.95 1.51 13.80
C VAL A 97 14.82 0.61 12.57
N GLN A 98 15.94 0.12 12.06
CA GLN A 98 15.99 -0.71 10.87
C GLN A 98 16.16 -2.19 11.23
N TYR A 99 15.30 -3.02 10.68
CA TYR A 99 15.36 -4.48 10.78
C TYR A 99 15.65 -5.05 9.38
N PRO A 100 16.80 -5.72 9.16
CA PRO A 100 17.15 -6.23 7.85
C PRO A 100 16.18 -7.34 7.42
N THR A 101 15.68 -7.27 6.18
CA THR A 101 14.96 -8.38 5.56
C THR A 101 15.96 -9.47 5.17
N THR A 102 15.52 -10.72 5.16
CA THR A 102 16.35 -11.84 4.66
C THR A 102 16.23 -12.00 3.14
N GLY A 103 15.27 -11.28 2.53
CA GLY A 103 15.06 -11.27 1.09
C GLY A 103 15.45 -9.91 0.47
N ASN A 104 15.61 -9.93 -0.86
CA ASN A 104 16.02 -8.75 -1.62
C ASN A 104 14.81 -8.01 -2.17
N ASN A 105 14.95 -6.69 -2.27
CA ASN A 105 14.01 -5.82 -2.91
C ASN A 105 12.60 -5.86 -2.29
N PRO A 106 12.45 -5.42 -1.04
CA PRO A 106 11.15 -5.26 -0.40
C PRO A 106 10.22 -4.40 -1.25
N SER A 107 9.00 -4.87 -1.47
CA SER A 107 7.98 -4.20 -2.28
C SER A 107 6.78 -3.76 -1.47
N SER A 108 6.43 -4.51 -0.42
CA SER A 108 5.25 -4.22 0.40
C SER A 108 5.48 -4.59 1.85
N ILE A 109 4.83 -3.87 2.77
CA ILE A 109 4.80 -4.16 4.20
C ILE A 109 3.35 -4.27 4.67
N ALA A 110 3.07 -5.28 5.50
CA ALA A 110 1.80 -5.47 6.18
C ALA A 110 2.02 -5.74 7.67
N VAL A 111 1.02 -5.44 8.48
CA VAL A 111 1.08 -5.46 9.94
C VAL A 111 -0.15 -6.16 10.49
N ALA A 112 0.03 -7.13 11.36
CA ALA A 112 -1.04 -7.78 12.11
C ALA A 112 -0.48 -8.55 13.31
N ASP A 113 -1.32 -8.88 14.29
CA ASP A 113 -0.99 -9.83 15.36
C ASP A 113 -1.14 -11.26 14.82
N LEU A 114 -0.06 -11.81 14.27
CA LEU A 114 -0.03 -13.16 13.69
C LEU A 114 -0.16 -14.26 14.75
N THR A 115 0.25 -13.97 15.98
CA THR A 115 0.32 -14.95 17.07
C THR A 115 -0.79 -14.82 18.07
N ARG A 116 -1.68 -13.83 17.94
CA ARG A 116 -2.75 -13.49 18.91
C ARG A 116 -2.21 -13.18 20.29
N SER A 117 -1.03 -12.57 20.34
CA SER A 117 -0.37 -12.16 21.58
C SER A 117 -0.83 -10.80 22.09
N GLY A 118 -1.55 -10.03 21.26
CA GLY A 118 -1.88 -8.63 21.48
C GLY A 118 -0.79 -7.66 21.01
N SER A 119 0.29 -8.17 20.39
CA SER A 119 1.37 -7.36 19.81
C SER A 119 1.43 -7.55 18.29
N LEU A 120 1.75 -6.48 17.57
CA LEU A 120 1.75 -6.49 16.11
C LEU A 120 3.07 -7.02 15.55
N ASP A 121 2.96 -7.97 14.62
CA ASP A 121 4.04 -8.54 13.84
C ASP A 121 4.10 -7.88 12.46
N LEU A 122 5.23 -8.02 11.73
CA LEU A 122 5.41 -7.45 10.40
C LEU A 122 5.63 -8.55 9.36
N VAL A 123 5.06 -8.35 8.19
CA VAL A 123 5.34 -9.15 7.00
C VAL A 123 5.80 -8.25 5.87
N ILE A 124 6.93 -8.60 5.25
CA ILE A 124 7.48 -7.89 4.10
C ILE A 124 7.53 -8.80 2.90
N ALA A 125 6.92 -8.38 1.80
CA ALA A 125 7.09 -9.03 0.50
C ALA A 125 8.44 -8.64 -0.10
N ASN A 126 9.26 -9.63 -0.47
CA ASN A 126 10.57 -9.45 -1.08
C ASN A 126 10.49 -9.86 -2.55
N PHE A 127 10.24 -8.91 -3.40
CA PHE A 127 9.94 -9.13 -4.81
C PHE A 127 11.02 -9.96 -5.53
N SER A 128 12.27 -9.50 -5.52
CA SER A 128 13.34 -10.17 -6.29
C SER A 128 13.77 -11.51 -5.69
N ALA A 129 13.48 -11.74 -4.42
CA ALA A 129 13.80 -12.97 -3.73
C ALA A 129 12.69 -14.05 -3.86
N GLY A 130 11.50 -13.67 -4.35
CA GLY A 130 10.35 -14.59 -4.39
C GLY A 130 9.95 -15.09 -3.00
N SER A 131 9.97 -14.23 -2.02
CA SER A 131 9.79 -14.62 -0.62
C SER A 131 9.08 -13.55 0.21
N VAL A 132 8.65 -13.92 1.41
CA VAL A 132 8.26 -12.98 2.46
C VAL A 132 9.22 -13.09 3.65
N SER A 133 9.48 -11.95 4.31
CA SER A 133 10.17 -11.90 5.60
C SER A 133 9.13 -11.63 6.69
N VAL A 134 9.02 -12.52 7.68
CA VAL A 134 8.12 -12.43 8.82
C VAL A 134 8.93 -12.01 10.03
N PHE A 135 8.56 -10.90 10.66
CA PHE A 135 9.18 -10.36 11.86
C PHE A 135 8.21 -10.47 13.01
N MET A 136 8.49 -11.36 13.94
CA MET A 136 7.72 -11.46 15.17
C MET A 136 8.11 -10.32 16.10
N HIS A 137 7.15 -9.79 16.85
CA HIS A 137 7.41 -8.79 17.88
C HIS A 137 8.41 -9.30 18.92
N GLY A 138 9.22 -8.37 19.41
CA GLY A 138 10.18 -8.64 20.47
C GLY A 138 9.59 -8.47 21.88
N SER A 139 10.41 -8.66 22.90
CA SER A 139 9.99 -8.47 24.29
C SER A 139 9.80 -6.99 24.69
N THR A 140 10.35 -6.08 23.91
CA THR A 140 10.18 -4.63 24.11
C THR A 140 9.13 -4.11 23.13
N PRO A 141 8.13 -3.34 23.57
CA PRO A 141 7.14 -2.74 22.66
C PRO A 141 7.79 -2.01 21.48
N GLY A 142 7.28 -2.24 20.26
CA GLY A 142 7.85 -1.67 19.03
C GLY A 142 9.18 -2.25 18.56
N SER A 143 9.68 -3.33 19.19
CA SER A 143 10.87 -4.06 18.74
C SER A 143 10.49 -5.38 18.05
N TYR A 144 11.39 -5.88 17.21
CA TYR A 144 11.16 -7.11 16.44
C TYR A 144 12.33 -8.07 16.52
N MET A 145 12.03 -9.36 16.47
CA MET A 145 13.03 -10.42 16.36
C MET A 145 13.59 -10.46 14.91
N PRO A 146 14.72 -11.13 14.68
CA PRO A 146 15.22 -11.35 13.32
C PRO A 146 14.17 -12.04 12.43
N ALA A 147 14.11 -11.63 11.15
CA ALA A 147 13.15 -12.15 10.21
C ALA A 147 13.29 -13.66 9.96
N VAL A 148 12.16 -14.33 9.85
CA VAL A 148 12.05 -15.67 9.25
C VAL A 148 11.63 -15.50 7.80
N ASN A 149 12.36 -16.12 6.87
CA ASN A 149 12.09 -16.02 5.44
C ASN A 149 11.33 -17.25 4.92
N MET A 150 10.34 -16.99 4.05
CA MET A 150 9.52 -18.04 3.43
C MET A 150 9.37 -17.79 1.94
N THR A 151 9.55 -18.82 1.13
CA THR A 151 9.35 -18.73 -0.33
C THR A 151 7.87 -18.68 -0.68
N THR A 152 7.52 -17.88 -1.68
CA THR A 152 6.12 -17.65 -2.10
C THR A 152 5.74 -18.42 -3.36
N GLY A 153 6.71 -18.89 -4.14
CA GLY A 153 6.47 -19.55 -5.42
C GLY A 153 6.29 -18.59 -6.60
N GLY A 154 6.40 -17.27 -6.37
CA GLY A 154 6.28 -16.21 -7.39
C GLY A 154 7.13 -15.00 -7.04
N LEU A 155 6.88 -13.87 -7.68
CA LEU A 155 7.52 -12.57 -7.41
C LEU A 155 6.52 -11.66 -6.67
N PRO A 156 6.46 -11.71 -5.32
CA PRO A 156 5.43 -11.02 -4.55
C PRO A 156 5.63 -9.51 -4.63
N ASN A 157 4.64 -8.81 -5.19
CA ASN A 157 4.64 -7.35 -5.28
C ASN A 157 3.94 -6.69 -4.09
N GLN A 158 2.83 -7.28 -3.64
CA GLN A 158 2.07 -6.81 -2.48
C GLN A 158 1.75 -7.98 -1.54
N VAL A 159 1.61 -7.70 -0.25
CA VAL A 159 1.11 -8.62 0.77
C VAL A 159 -0.05 -8.01 1.53
N VAL A 160 -1.09 -8.80 1.75
CA VAL A 160 -2.24 -8.52 2.62
C VAL A 160 -2.32 -9.64 3.67
N ILE A 161 -2.65 -9.28 4.91
CA ILE A 161 -2.82 -10.23 6.01
C ILE A 161 -4.31 -10.30 6.34
N ALA A 162 -4.91 -11.49 6.30
CA ALA A 162 -6.30 -11.73 6.66
C ALA A 162 -6.52 -13.21 6.98
N ASP A 163 -7.46 -13.53 7.87
CA ASP A 163 -7.91 -14.91 8.12
C ASP A 163 -8.83 -15.34 6.98
N VAL A 164 -8.24 -15.81 5.87
CA VAL A 164 -9.00 -16.10 4.65
C VAL A 164 -9.62 -17.50 4.63
N ASN A 165 -9.35 -18.32 5.65
CA ASN A 165 -9.98 -19.63 5.78
C ASN A 165 -10.97 -19.71 6.95
N GLY A 166 -11.04 -18.66 7.81
CA GLY A 166 -11.94 -18.57 8.95
C GLY A 166 -11.55 -19.45 10.14
N ASP A 167 -10.27 -19.88 10.22
CA ASP A 167 -9.77 -20.71 11.35
C ASP A 167 -9.31 -19.85 12.54
N GLY A 168 -9.30 -18.55 12.33
CA GLY A 168 -8.92 -17.54 13.30
C GLY A 168 -7.41 -17.24 13.31
N HIS A 169 -6.62 -17.81 12.43
CA HIS A 169 -5.20 -17.50 12.26
C HIS A 169 -5.00 -16.64 11.02
N PRO A 170 -4.32 -15.47 11.13
CA PRO A 170 -4.12 -14.61 9.98
C PRO A 170 -3.23 -15.28 8.91
N ASP A 171 -3.72 -15.31 7.68
CA ASP A 171 -3.05 -15.85 6.50
C ASP A 171 -2.41 -14.72 5.67
N LEU A 172 -1.65 -15.07 4.63
CA LEU A 172 -1.08 -14.11 3.69
C LEU A 172 -1.70 -14.29 2.31
N VAL A 173 -2.10 -13.18 1.72
CA VAL A 173 -2.52 -13.07 0.32
C VAL A 173 -1.55 -12.16 -0.40
N LEU A 174 -0.97 -12.62 -1.51
CA LEU A 174 0.07 -11.91 -2.23
C LEU A 174 -0.31 -11.73 -3.70
N ALA A 175 0.11 -10.61 -4.28
CA ALA A 175 0.07 -10.39 -5.72
C ALA A 175 1.37 -10.88 -6.35
N ASP A 176 1.30 -11.78 -7.33
CA ASP A 176 2.44 -12.33 -8.05
C ASP A 176 2.66 -11.59 -9.37
N GLU A 177 3.68 -10.76 -9.44
CA GLU A 177 4.04 -10.03 -10.65
C GLU A 177 4.95 -10.85 -11.61
N SER A 178 5.09 -12.14 -11.38
CA SER A 178 5.73 -13.03 -12.35
C SER A 178 4.89 -13.15 -13.63
N ALA A 179 5.47 -13.76 -14.66
CA ALA A 179 4.75 -14.02 -15.91
C ALA A 179 3.50 -14.92 -15.76
N SER A 180 3.28 -15.49 -14.59
CA SER A 180 2.09 -16.31 -14.26
C SER A 180 0.92 -15.46 -13.77
N GLY A 181 1.17 -14.26 -13.22
CA GLY A 181 0.17 -13.29 -12.79
C GLY A 181 -0.85 -13.82 -11.79
N ASN A 182 -0.43 -14.60 -10.78
CA ASN A 182 -1.35 -15.23 -9.83
C ASN A 182 -1.66 -14.33 -8.62
N ALA A 183 -2.77 -14.60 -7.91
CA ALA A 183 -2.80 -14.35 -6.48
C ALA A 183 -2.24 -15.58 -5.75
N ILE A 184 -1.46 -15.37 -4.69
CA ILE A 184 -0.83 -16.44 -3.90
C ILE A 184 -1.42 -16.44 -2.51
N ILE A 185 -1.86 -17.59 -2.04
CA ILE A 185 -2.37 -17.79 -0.68
C ILE A 185 -1.37 -18.60 0.11
N LEU A 186 -0.95 -18.11 1.28
CA LEU A 186 -0.20 -18.88 2.26
C LEU A 186 -1.04 -18.95 3.54
N LEU A 187 -1.65 -20.09 3.80
CA LEU A 187 -2.39 -20.32 5.03
C LEU A 187 -1.42 -20.46 6.21
N GLN A 188 -1.74 -19.86 7.33
CA GLN A 188 -0.92 -19.99 8.54
C GLN A 188 -1.01 -21.44 9.06
N ASP A 189 0.08 -21.96 9.60
CA ASP A 189 0.09 -23.23 10.32
C ASP A 189 -0.44 -23.02 11.74
N PRO A 190 -1.64 -23.52 12.08
CA PRO A 190 -2.23 -23.35 13.42
C PRO A 190 -1.38 -23.96 14.55
N ALA A 191 -0.52 -24.94 14.23
CA ALA A 191 0.38 -25.57 15.19
C ALA A 191 1.63 -24.73 15.46
N ASN A 192 2.00 -23.81 14.54
CA ASN A 192 3.19 -22.99 14.61
C ASN A 192 2.88 -21.55 14.19
N PRO A 193 2.23 -20.73 15.06
CA PRO A 193 1.87 -19.34 14.73
C PRO A 193 3.05 -18.53 14.18
N GLY A 194 2.80 -17.75 13.12
CA GLY A 194 3.83 -17.02 12.38
C GLY A 194 4.57 -17.83 11.32
N HIS A 195 4.27 -19.13 11.17
CA HIS A 195 4.71 -19.97 10.06
C HIS A 195 3.53 -20.26 9.12
N PHE A 196 3.82 -20.49 7.85
CA PHE A 196 2.81 -20.65 6.82
C PHE A 196 3.02 -21.97 6.05
N LEU A 197 1.93 -22.54 5.58
CA LEU A 197 1.92 -23.76 4.77
C LEU A 197 2.42 -23.46 3.35
N ALA A 198 2.51 -24.50 2.52
CA ALA A 198 2.92 -24.36 1.12
C ALA A 198 1.97 -23.42 0.35
N PRO A 199 2.47 -22.56 -0.55
CA PRO A 199 1.65 -21.61 -1.28
C PRO A 199 0.63 -22.30 -2.20
N THR A 200 -0.58 -21.75 -2.24
CA THR A 200 -1.63 -22.06 -3.23
C THR A 200 -1.71 -20.94 -4.23
N LEU A 201 -1.69 -21.25 -5.53
CA LEU A 201 -1.72 -20.27 -6.61
C LEU A 201 -3.14 -20.18 -7.19
N LEU A 202 -3.71 -18.97 -7.20
CA LEU A 202 -4.97 -18.66 -7.86
C LEU A 202 -4.66 -18.02 -9.21
N SER A 203 -4.85 -18.78 -10.27
CA SER A 203 -4.51 -18.34 -11.62
C SER A 203 -5.50 -17.29 -12.13
N THR A 204 -4.98 -16.14 -12.55
CA THR A 204 -5.76 -15.11 -13.23
C THR A 204 -5.77 -15.30 -14.76
N GLY A 205 -4.86 -16.12 -15.29
CA GLY A 205 -4.66 -16.22 -16.74
C GLY A 205 -4.03 -14.95 -17.35
N SER A 206 -3.62 -14.01 -16.52
CA SER A 206 -2.94 -12.76 -16.91
C SER A 206 -1.42 -12.90 -16.81
N THR A 207 -0.69 -11.87 -17.25
CA THR A 207 0.77 -11.88 -17.24
C THR A 207 1.41 -11.20 -16.03
N SER A 208 0.60 -10.53 -15.18
CA SER A 208 1.12 -9.81 -14.01
C SER A 208 -0.04 -9.48 -13.08
N ALA A 209 0.00 -9.94 -11.83
CA ALA A 209 -0.85 -9.43 -10.77
C ALA A 209 -0.04 -8.41 -9.94
N THR A 210 -0.53 -7.18 -9.90
CA THR A 210 0.17 -6.06 -9.25
C THR A 210 -0.27 -5.83 -7.82
N SER A 211 -1.53 -6.13 -7.53
CA SER A 211 -2.14 -5.85 -6.23
C SER A 211 -3.25 -6.84 -5.92
N VAL A 212 -3.48 -7.10 -4.64
CA VAL A 212 -4.58 -7.93 -4.13
C VAL A 212 -5.35 -7.21 -3.02
N ALA A 213 -6.62 -7.56 -2.87
CA ALA A 213 -7.46 -7.13 -1.76
C ALA A 213 -8.38 -8.27 -1.33
N VAL A 214 -8.87 -8.21 -0.09
CA VAL A 214 -9.66 -9.28 0.53
C VAL A 214 -10.88 -8.68 1.22
N ALA A 215 -12.07 -9.19 0.93
CA ALA A 215 -13.33 -8.86 1.59
C ALA A 215 -14.39 -9.93 1.31
N ASP A 216 -15.47 -9.97 2.08
CA ASP A 216 -16.67 -10.74 1.75
C ASP A 216 -17.45 -9.99 0.65
N LEU A 217 -17.24 -10.39 -0.59
CA LEU A 217 -17.83 -9.70 -1.75
C LEU A 217 -19.24 -10.21 -2.09
N ASN A 218 -19.57 -11.43 -1.69
CA ASN A 218 -20.83 -12.05 -2.05
C ASN A 218 -21.83 -12.10 -0.89
N GLY A 219 -21.44 -11.66 0.32
CA GLY A 219 -22.29 -11.62 1.51
C GLY A 219 -22.50 -12.99 2.17
N ASP A 220 -21.60 -13.95 1.93
CA ASP A 220 -21.71 -15.30 2.52
C ASP A 220 -20.98 -15.46 3.86
N GLY A 221 -20.35 -14.38 4.35
CA GLY A 221 -19.60 -14.34 5.60
C GLY A 221 -18.18 -14.87 5.50
N LYS A 222 -17.68 -15.15 4.27
CA LYS A 222 -16.31 -15.57 4.02
C LYS A 222 -15.54 -14.53 3.24
N LEU A 223 -14.24 -14.49 3.47
CA LEU A 223 -13.38 -13.57 2.76
C LEU A 223 -13.04 -14.09 1.36
N ASP A 224 -13.31 -13.27 0.36
CA ASP A 224 -12.98 -13.48 -1.04
C ASP A 224 -11.71 -12.72 -1.41
N VAL A 225 -11.11 -13.03 -2.55
CA VAL A 225 -9.87 -12.43 -3.03
C VAL A 225 -10.11 -11.69 -4.35
N VAL A 226 -9.61 -10.46 -4.43
CA VAL A 226 -9.52 -9.68 -5.67
C VAL A 226 -8.06 -9.52 -6.07
N ALA A 227 -7.74 -9.75 -7.34
CA ALA A 227 -6.42 -9.48 -7.91
C ALA A 227 -6.52 -8.48 -9.05
N ALA A 228 -5.78 -7.38 -8.98
CA ALA A 228 -5.63 -6.43 -10.06
C ALA A 228 -4.51 -6.89 -11.00
N THR A 229 -4.78 -6.92 -12.30
CA THR A 229 -3.86 -7.48 -13.29
C THR A 229 -3.80 -6.63 -14.56
N SER A 230 -2.69 -6.75 -15.27
CA SER A 230 -2.52 -6.20 -16.62
C SER A 230 -2.30 -7.31 -17.63
N ASP A 231 -2.75 -7.09 -18.87
CA ASP A 231 -2.33 -7.91 -20.00
C ASP A 231 -0.87 -7.61 -20.39
N ALA A 232 -0.29 -8.42 -21.28
CA ALA A 232 1.09 -8.25 -21.74
C ALA A 232 1.35 -6.91 -22.44
N SER A 233 0.32 -6.24 -22.95
CA SER A 233 0.41 -4.92 -23.58
C SER A 233 0.27 -3.77 -22.58
N GLY A 234 -0.29 -4.05 -21.38
CA GLY A 234 -0.68 -3.03 -20.42
C GLY A 234 -1.91 -2.21 -20.82
N ASN A 235 -2.54 -2.48 -21.96
CA ASN A 235 -3.66 -1.71 -22.46
C ASN A 235 -4.97 -2.04 -21.72
N ASN A 236 -5.14 -3.33 -21.37
CA ASN A 236 -6.35 -3.83 -20.74
C ASN A 236 -6.01 -4.31 -19.33
N GLY A 237 -6.39 -3.52 -18.35
CA GLY A 237 -6.34 -3.92 -16.96
C GLY A 237 -7.66 -4.50 -16.50
N ALA A 238 -7.60 -5.46 -15.60
CA ALA A 238 -8.77 -6.11 -15.05
C ALA A 238 -8.60 -6.40 -13.55
N VAL A 239 -9.71 -6.55 -12.86
CA VAL A 239 -9.76 -7.19 -11.55
C VAL A 239 -10.38 -8.58 -11.70
N TYR A 240 -9.70 -9.57 -11.14
CA TYR A 240 -10.17 -10.95 -11.05
C TYR A 240 -10.70 -11.19 -9.64
N VAL A 241 -11.89 -11.75 -9.56
CA VAL A 241 -12.57 -12.06 -8.31
C VAL A 241 -12.55 -13.58 -8.11
N PHE A 242 -12.16 -14.01 -6.91
CA PHE A 242 -12.15 -15.41 -6.49
C PHE A 242 -12.97 -15.54 -5.22
N TYR A 243 -14.09 -16.29 -5.29
CA TYR A 243 -14.88 -16.57 -4.09
C TYR A 243 -14.31 -17.72 -3.29
N GLN A 244 -14.31 -17.59 -1.98
CA GLN A 244 -13.99 -18.71 -1.12
C GLN A 244 -15.05 -19.82 -1.26
N SER A 245 -14.59 -21.05 -1.27
CA SER A 245 -15.47 -22.22 -1.33
C SER A 245 -16.36 -22.33 -0.08
N ALA A 246 -17.65 -22.47 -0.27
CA ALA A 246 -18.61 -22.67 0.83
C ALA A 246 -18.33 -23.95 1.66
N THR A 247 -17.69 -24.96 1.06
CA THR A 247 -17.50 -26.28 1.65
C THR A 247 -16.06 -26.62 1.99
N SER A 248 -15.10 -25.85 1.51
CA SER A 248 -13.66 -26.08 1.68
C SER A 248 -12.95 -24.78 2.03
N PRO A 249 -12.90 -24.37 3.31
CA PRO A 249 -12.24 -23.16 3.76
C PRO A 249 -10.80 -23.06 3.23
N GLY A 250 -10.37 -21.84 2.83
CA GLY A 250 -9.06 -21.60 2.24
C GLY A 250 -8.91 -22.07 0.78
N THR A 251 -9.98 -22.56 0.17
CA THR A 251 -10.02 -22.89 -1.28
C THR A 251 -10.85 -21.84 -2.01
N PHE A 252 -10.35 -21.36 -3.15
CA PHE A 252 -10.95 -20.28 -3.90
C PHE A 252 -11.31 -20.70 -5.32
N LEU A 253 -12.43 -20.19 -5.83
CA LEU A 253 -12.96 -20.47 -7.16
C LEU A 253 -13.05 -19.16 -7.94
N ALA A 254 -12.61 -19.17 -9.20
CA ALA A 254 -12.76 -18.00 -10.06
C ALA A 254 -14.25 -17.64 -10.23
N ALA A 255 -14.60 -16.39 -9.92
CA ALA A 255 -15.98 -15.91 -9.90
C ALA A 255 -16.29 -14.94 -11.04
N GLY A 256 -15.36 -14.05 -11.38
CA GLY A 256 -15.56 -13.06 -12.44
C GLY A 256 -14.32 -12.27 -12.76
N THR A 257 -14.39 -11.57 -13.90
CA THR A 257 -13.35 -10.63 -14.36
C THR A 257 -14.03 -9.35 -14.80
N PHE A 258 -13.56 -8.21 -14.28
CA PHE A 258 -14.15 -6.90 -14.53
C PHE A 258 -13.06 -5.94 -15.04
N PRO A 259 -13.37 -5.09 -16.08
CA PRO A 259 -12.43 -4.08 -16.55
C PRO A 259 -12.02 -3.12 -15.41
N ALA A 260 -10.75 -2.72 -15.35
CA ALA A 260 -10.25 -1.86 -14.29
C ALA A 260 -9.53 -0.59 -14.79
N GLY A 261 -9.32 -0.44 -16.08
CA GLY A 261 -8.52 0.64 -16.69
C GLY A 261 -7.17 0.12 -17.17
N ALA A 262 -6.29 1.02 -17.64
CA ALA A 262 -5.00 0.64 -18.18
C ALA A 262 -3.93 0.59 -17.08
N GLN A 263 -3.20 -0.51 -17.02
CA GLN A 263 -2.09 -0.74 -16.09
C GLN A 263 -2.47 -0.54 -14.60
N PRO A 264 -3.41 -1.34 -14.04
CA PRO A 264 -3.71 -1.30 -12.62
C PRO A 264 -2.46 -1.52 -11.77
N GLN A 265 -2.31 -0.74 -10.69
CA GLN A 265 -1.18 -0.81 -9.77
C GLN A 265 -1.60 -1.18 -8.36
N ALA A 266 -2.73 -0.65 -7.90
CA ALA A 266 -3.26 -0.94 -6.58
C ALA A 266 -4.78 -1.17 -6.65
N VAL A 267 -5.28 -2.12 -5.85
CA VAL A 267 -6.71 -2.36 -5.65
C VAL A 267 -7.05 -2.23 -4.17
N ARG A 268 -8.17 -1.59 -3.87
CA ARG A 268 -8.76 -1.49 -2.53
C ARG A 268 -10.23 -1.84 -2.59
N ILE A 269 -10.77 -2.31 -1.47
CA ILE A 269 -12.18 -2.64 -1.30
C ILE A 269 -12.74 -1.80 -0.17
N ALA A 270 -13.85 -1.11 -0.42
CA ALA A 270 -14.59 -0.32 0.56
C ALA A 270 -16.01 -0.08 0.05
N ASP A 271 -16.98 0.05 0.95
CA ASP A 271 -18.31 0.56 0.63
C ASP A 271 -18.20 2.09 0.39
N VAL A 272 -17.98 2.48 -0.86
CA VAL A 272 -17.75 3.90 -1.19
C VAL A 272 -19.04 4.66 -1.48
N ASN A 273 -20.19 3.97 -1.62
CA ASN A 273 -21.47 4.60 -1.87
C ASN A 273 -22.40 4.58 -0.65
N GLY A 274 -22.06 3.83 0.43
CA GLY A 274 -22.81 3.73 1.66
C GLY A 274 -24.04 2.82 1.56
N ASP A 275 -24.06 1.88 0.60
CA ASP A 275 -25.17 0.95 0.43
C ASP A 275 -24.98 -0.37 1.20
N GLY A 276 -23.86 -0.55 1.88
CA GLY A 276 -23.50 -1.72 2.69
C GLY A 276 -22.84 -2.83 1.87
N LEU A 277 -22.56 -2.62 0.57
CA LEU A 277 -21.88 -3.58 -0.29
C LEU A 277 -20.44 -3.12 -0.56
N PRO A 278 -19.47 -4.04 -0.60
CA PRO A 278 -18.08 -3.68 -0.89
C PRO A 278 -17.88 -3.36 -2.37
N ASP A 279 -17.37 -2.15 -2.65
CA ASP A 279 -16.99 -1.68 -3.97
C ASP A 279 -15.48 -1.86 -4.20
N ILE A 280 -15.04 -1.77 -5.47
CA ILE A 280 -13.63 -1.91 -5.84
C ILE A 280 -13.10 -0.56 -6.34
N VAL A 281 -11.96 -0.14 -5.77
CA VAL A 281 -11.22 1.08 -6.16
C VAL A 281 -9.85 0.67 -6.70
N VAL A 282 -9.51 1.11 -7.91
CA VAL A 282 -8.28 0.72 -8.61
C VAL A 282 -7.48 1.94 -9.04
N ALA A 283 -6.22 2.03 -8.61
CA ALA A 283 -5.28 3.01 -9.14
C ALA A 283 -4.68 2.50 -10.46
N ASN A 284 -4.76 3.31 -11.51
CA ASN A 284 -4.32 2.96 -12.86
C ASN A 284 -3.17 3.88 -13.30
N LEU A 285 -2.07 3.27 -13.67
CA LEU A 285 -0.90 4.01 -14.15
C LEU A 285 -1.18 4.73 -15.47
N GLY A 286 -1.97 4.11 -16.40
CA GLY A 286 -2.27 4.60 -17.75
C GLY A 286 -1.17 5.45 -18.39
N PRO A 287 -1.19 5.73 -19.67
CA PRO A 287 -1.81 4.94 -20.74
C PRO A 287 -1.09 3.61 -20.97
N GLY A 288 -1.75 2.68 -21.65
CA GLY A 288 -1.16 1.43 -22.12
C GLY A 288 -0.12 1.63 -23.22
N ALA A 289 0.41 0.52 -23.74
CA ALA A 289 1.44 0.54 -24.79
C ALA A 289 0.97 1.17 -26.12
N ASP A 290 -0.33 1.17 -26.36
CA ASP A 290 -0.98 1.81 -27.53
C ASP A 290 -1.31 3.31 -27.30
N GLY A 291 -0.98 3.86 -26.13
CA GLY A 291 -1.27 5.23 -25.75
C GLY A 291 -2.74 5.47 -25.34
N THR A 292 -3.55 4.41 -25.16
CA THR A 292 -4.92 4.52 -24.68
C THR A 292 -5.01 4.38 -23.16
N GLY A 293 -6.12 4.82 -22.59
CA GLY A 293 -6.34 4.89 -21.15
C GLY A 293 -5.73 6.16 -20.53
N SER A 294 -6.35 6.62 -19.48
CA SER A 294 -5.89 7.79 -18.72
C SER A 294 -5.37 7.36 -17.35
N PRO A 295 -4.33 8.01 -16.82
CA PRO A 295 -3.97 7.81 -15.42
C PRO A 295 -5.09 8.30 -14.52
N GLY A 296 -5.30 7.59 -13.41
CA GLY A 296 -6.35 7.94 -12.46
C GLY A 296 -6.84 6.78 -11.63
N VAL A 297 -8.01 6.94 -11.06
CA VAL A 297 -8.64 5.93 -10.22
C VAL A 297 -9.94 5.47 -10.88
N SER A 298 -10.12 4.17 -11.03
CA SER A 298 -11.38 3.56 -11.44
C SER A 298 -12.13 3.06 -10.20
N VAL A 299 -13.41 3.38 -10.14
CA VAL A 299 -14.34 2.91 -9.10
C VAL A 299 -15.36 1.99 -9.74
N LEU A 300 -15.46 0.77 -9.25
CA LEU A 300 -16.42 -0.24 -9.67
C LEU A 300 -17.40 -0.45 -8.51
N LEU A 301 -18.58 0.12 -8.61
CA LEU A 301 -19.64 -0.11 -7.62
C LEU A 301 -20.20 -1.52 -7.75
N GLN A 302 -20.46 -2.16 -6.63
CA GLN A 302 -21.12 -3.46 -6.64
C GLN A 302 -22.56 -3.34 -7.16
N ASP A 303 -23.01 -4.30 -7.95
CA ASP A 303 -24.40 -4.36 -8.42
C ASP A 303 -25.30 -4.90 -7.30
N ALA A 304 -26.10 -4.03 -6.71
CA ALA A 304 -27.05 -4.38 -5.65
C ALA A 304 -28.06 -5.48 -6.02
N ALA A 305 -28.27 -5.74 -7.32
CA ALA A 305 -29.12 -6.81 -7.80
C ALA A 305 -28.41 -8.17 -7.87
N HIS A 306 -27.07 -8.17 -7.93
CA HIS A 306 -26.23 -9.35 -8.12
C HIS A 306 -24.99 -9.29 -7.24
N ALA A 307 -25.09 -9.77 -6.01
CA ALA A 307 -23.99 -9.79 -5.04
C ALA A 307 -22.70 -10.36 -5.67
N GLY A 308 -21.58 -9.65 -5.46
CA GLY A 308 -20.29 -9.98 -6.03
C GLY A 308 -20.10 -9.64 -7.52
N SER A 309 -21.09 -9.07 -8.19
CA SER A 309 -20.96 -8.48 -9.51
C SER A 309 -20.72 -6.98 -9.40
N PHE A 310 -20.04 -6.40 -10.39
CA PHE A 310 -19.68 -4.98 -10.37
C PHE A 310 -20.16 -4.28 -11.66
N LEU A 311 -20.60 -3.04 -11.49
CA LEU A 311 -20.97 -2.17 -12.58
C LEU A 311 -19.75 -1.75 -13.40
N ALA A 312 -19.96 -1.16 -14.58
CA ALA A 312 -18.86 -0.63 -15.38
C ALA A 312 -18.08 0.43 -14.59
N PRO A 313 -16.73 0.45 -14.69
CA PRO A 313 -15.90 1.39 -13.93
C PRO A 313 -16.18 2.84 -14.33
N VAL A 314 -16.22 3.71 -13.32
CA VAL A 314 -16.15 5.17 -13.52
C VAL A 314 -14.71 5.61 -13.18
N THR A 315 -14.06 6.28 -14.12
CA THR A 315 -12.66 6.71 -13.96
C THR A 315 -12.56 8.19 -13.61
N TYR A 316 -11.81 8.49 -12.56
CA TYR A 316 -11.50 9.83 -12.08
C TYR A 316 -10.04 10.15 -12.39
N ALA A 317 -9.81 11.21 -13.18
CA ALA A 317 -8.47 11.59 -13.59
C ALA A 317 -7.65 12.14 -12.41
N THR A 318 -6.37 11.77 -12.36
CA THR A 318 -5.34 12.37 -11.48
C THR A 318 -4.29 13.11 -12.32
N GLN A 319 -3.40 13.88 -11.68
CA GLN A 319 -2.43 14.69 -12.44
C GLN A 319 -1.33 13.89 -13.13
N ALA A 320 -1.07 12.68 -12.65
CA ALA A 320 0.00 11.81 -13.17
C ALA A 320 -0.38 10.33 -12.94
N GLN A 321 0.53 9.46 -13.23
CA GLN A 321 0.43 8.01 -13.10
C GLN A 321 0.05 7.59 -11.68
N ALA A 322 -1.19 7.14 -11.47
CA ALA A 322 -1.64 6.66 -10.16
C ALA A 322 -1.04 5.29 -9.87
N VAL A 323 -0.29 5.17 -8.77
CA VAL A 323 0.41 3.93 -8.39
C VAL A 323 -0.13 3.30 -7.11
N ASP A 324 -0.73 4.09 -6.24
CA ASP A 324 -1.39 3.59 -5.03
C ASP A 324 -2.59 4.46 -4.68
N VAL A 325 -3.56 3.88 -3.97
CA VAL A 325 -4.76 4.56 -3.50
C VAL A 325 -5.09 4.09 -2.08
N ALA A 326 -5.48 5.04 -1.21
CA ALA A 326 -6.06 4.76 0.10
C ALA A 326 -7.48 5.34 0.15
N VAL A 327 -8.35 4.68 0.91
CA VAL A 327 -9.76 5.05 1.09
C VAL A 327 -10.01 5.39 2.55
N GLY A 328 -10.65 6.54 2.81
CA GLY A 328 -11.00 6.95 4.18
C GLY A 328 -11.77 8.26 4.21
N ASP A 329 -12.52 8.52 5.27
CA ASP A 329 -13.28 9.76 5.46
C ASP A 329 -12.34 10.89 5.90
N LEU A 330 -11.81 11.63 4.93
CA LEU A 330 -10.83 12.68 5.18
C LEU A 330 -11.47 13.95 5.74
N ASN A 331 -12.68 14.29 5.30
CA ASN A 331 -13.34 15.53 5.69
C ASN A 331 -14.28 15.35 6.89
N ARG A 332 -14.45 14.12 7.39
CA ARG A 332 -15.31 13.73 8.51
C ARG A 332 -16.80 13.99 8.25
N ASP A 333 -17.22 13.82 6.99
CA ASP A 333 -18.63 13.90 6.61
C ASP A 333 -19.36 12.54 6.64
N GLY A 334 -18.66 11.49 7.05
CA GLY A 334 -19.15 10.12 7.14
C GLY A 334 -19.10 9.36 5.82
N LYS A 335 -18.43 9.89 4.79
CA LYS A 335 -18.30 9.26 3.48
C LYS A 335 -16.84 9.01 3.15
N PRO A 336 -16.53 7.87 2.51
CA PRO A 336 -15.16 7.60 2.09
C PRO A 336 -14.68 8.53 0.97
N ASP A 337 -13.50 9.09 1.16
CA ASP A 337 -12.73 9.87 0.19
C ASP A 337 -11.53 9.05 -0.32
N LEU A 338 -10.84 9.52 -1.34
CA LEU A 338 -9.69 8.85 -1.92
C LEU A 338 -8.42 9.71 -1.81
N VAL A 339 -7.32 9.06 -1.44
CA VAL A 339 -5.95 9.61 -1.51
C VAL A 339 -5.16 8.79 -2.52
N VAL A 340 -4.52 9.44 -3.48
CA VAL A 340 -3.81 8.77 -4.57
C VAL A 340 -2.36 9.22 -4.64
N ALA A 341 -1.44 8.26 -4.61
CA ALA A 341 -0.04 8.51 -4.94
C ALA A 341 0.12 8.60 -6.45
N ASN A 342 0.59 9.75 -6.94
CA ASN A 342 0.82 9.96 -8.36
C ASN A 342 2.33 9.96 -8.65
N PHE A 343 2.80 8.89 -9.28
CA PHE A 343 4.16 8.78 -9.72
C PHE A 343 4.42 9.72 -10.90
N GLY A 344 5.46 10.52 -10.82
CA GLY A 344 5.85 11.45 -11.89
C GLY A 344 7.36 11.56 -11.98
N PRO A 345 7.93 12.14 -13.04
CA PRO A 345 9.36 12.43 -13.05
C PRO A 345 9.68 13.41 -11.93
N ALA A 346 10.68 13.08 -11.08
CA ALA A 346 11.08 13.96 -9.99
C ALA A 346 11.52 15.35 -10.51
N PRO A 347 11.08 16.46 -9.90
CA PRO A 347 10.34 16.60 -8.65
C PRO A 347 8.83 16.80 -8.85
N THR A 348 8.21 16.19 -9.85
CA THR A 348 6.81 16.45 -10.24
C THR A 348 5.81 15.44 -9.71
N GLY A 349 6.24 14.51 -8.84
CA GLY A 349 5.33 13.64 -8.12
C GLY A 349 4.34 14.41 -7.25
N SER A 350 3.12 13.89 -7.09
CA SER A 350 2.07 14.53 -6.33
C SER A 350 1.20 13.53 -5.57
N VAL A 351 0.46 14.04 -4.59
CA VAL A 351 -0.65 13.30 -3.96
C VAL A 351 -1.94 13.98 -4.38
N SER A 352 -2.90 13.22 -4.87
CA SER A 352 -4.24 13.71 -5.19
C SER A 352 -5.23 13.29 -4.12
N VAL A 353 -6.08 14.21 -3.70
CA VAL A 353 -7.22 13.98 -2.80
C VAL A 353 -8.49 14.18 -3.60
N LEU A 354 -9.37 13.17 -3.61
CA LEU A 354 -10.68 13.21 -4.23
C LEU A 354 -11.73 13.05 -3.14
N LEU A 355 -12.42 14.14 -2.81
CA LEU A 355 -13.53 14.08 -1.87
C LEU A 355 -14.77 13.50 -2.55
N GLN A 356 -15.54 12.70 -1.82
CA GLN A 356 -16.81 12.19 -2.35
C GLN A 356 -17.79 13.33 -2.60
N ASP A 357 -18.58 13.25 -3.68
CA ASP A 357 -19.66 14.18 -3.94
C ASP A 357 -20.81 13.95 -2.94
N PRO A 358 -21.12 14.92 -2.07
CA PRO A 358 -22.16 14.75 -1.08
C PRO A 358 -23.56 14.56 -1.68
N ALA A 359 -23.76 14.98 -2.94
CA ALA A 359 -25.05 14.86 -3.63
C ALA A 359 -25.21 13.50 -4.36
N HIS A 360 -24.11 12.83 -4.69
CA HIS A 360 -24.11 11.62 -5.49
C HIS A 360 -23.20 10.55 -4.86
N PRO A 361 -23.70 9.74 -3.91
CA PRO A 361 -22.90 8.68 -3.26
C PRO A 361 -22.18 7.78 -4.26
N GLY A 362 -20.92 7.42 -3.97
CA GLY A 362 -20.07 6.62 -4.83
C GLY A 362 -19.45 7.38 -6.01
N THR A 363 -19.69 8.70 -6.11
CA THR A 363 -19.00 9.57 -7.08
C THR A 363 -18.06 10.55 -6.37
N PHE A 364 -17.02 11.01 -7.06
CA PHE A 364 -15.97 11.83 -6.48
C PHE A 364 -15.84 13.16 -7.22
N LEU A 365 -15.54 14.21 -6.48
CA LEU A 365 -15.24 15.53 -7.01
C LEU A 365 -13.88 15.51 -7.74
N SER A 366 -13.58 16.57 -8.49
CA SER A 366 -12.29 16.73 -9.15
C SER A 366 -11.14 16.70 -8.13
N ALA A 367 -10.05 16.01 -8.49
CA ALA A 367 -8.89 15.85 -7.63
C ALA A 367 -8.25 17.19 -7.25
N THR A 368 -7.98 17.37 -5.95
CA THR A 368 -7.08 18.41 -5.45
C THR A 368 -5.69 17.79 -5.33
N SER A 369 -4.70 18.38 -6.00
CA SER A 369 -3.34 17.81 -6.04
C SER A 369 -2.36 18.62 -5.21
N TYR A 370 -1.55 17.90 -4.43
CA TYR A 370 -0.49 18.41 -3.57
C TYR A 370 0.85 18.00 -4.18
N ALA A 371 1.63 18.98 -4.61
CA ALA A 371 2.97 18.77 -5.19
C ALA A 371 4.07 18.84 -4.12
N GLY A 372 5.31 18.57 -4.52
CA GLY A 372 6.49 18.69 -3.65
C GLY A 372 7.07 17.35 -3.23
N PHE A 373 6.63 16.27 -3.84
CA PHE A 373 7.17 14.93 -3.65
C PHE A 373 8.21 14.59 -4.72
N GLY A 374 9.12 13.67 -4.38
CA GLY A 374 10.01 13.06 -5.36
C GLY A 374 9.22 12.20 -6.35
N GLN A 375 8.93 10.99 -5.97
CA GLN A 375 8.13 10.02 -6.73
C GLN A 375 7.29 9.23 -5.71
N PRO A 376 6.07 9.67 -5.38
CA PRO A 376 5.20 8.95 -4.46
C PRO A 376 4.90 7.54 -4.97
N ILE A 377 5.03 6.56 -4.08
CA ILE A 377 4.88 5.14 -4.42
C ILE A 377 3.75 4.51 -3.59
N ALA A 378 3.59 4.94 -2.34
CA ALA A 378 2.52 4.43 -1.47
C ALA A 378 1.96 5.53 -0.58
N VAL A 379 0.68 5.39 -0.22
CA VAL A 379 -0.05 6.30 0.67
C VAL A 379 -0.82 5.52 1.73
N ALA A 380 -0.94 6.11 2.92
CA ALA A 380 -1.79 5.60 4.00
C ALA A 380 -2.48 6.76 4.72
N ILE A 381 -3.66 6.50 5.29
CA ILE A 381 -4.47 7.47 6.01
C ILE A 381 -4.52 7.08 7.49
N ALA A 382 -4.20 8.00 8.39
CA ALA A 382 -4.35 7.85 9.84
C ALA A 382 -4.29 9.20 10.53
N ASP A 383 -4.85 9.32 11.74
CA ASP A 383 -4.64 10.47 12.63
C ASP A 383 -3.25 10.37 13.27
N LEU A 384 -2.24 10.93 12.61
CA LEU A 384 -0.82 10.79 12.97
C LEU A 384 -0.39 11.74 14.11
N ASN A 385 -1.18 12.78 14.37
CA ASN A 385 -0.88 13.76 15.41
C ASN A 385 -1.81 13.67 16.62
N GLY A 386 -2.88 12.87 16.56
CA GLY A 386 -3.85 12.68 17.65
C GLY A 386 -4.82 13.84 17.81
N ASP A 387 -5.05 14.65 16.76
CA ASP A 387 -5.99 15.79 16.80
C ASP A 387 -7.41 15.40 16.36
N GLY A 388 -7.62 14.16 15.98
CA GLY A 388 -8.88 13.59 15.53
C GLY A 388 -9.17 13.84 14.05
N HIS A 389 -8.23 14.41 13.28
CA HIS A 389 -8.34 14.60 11.84
C HIS A 389 -7.41 13.62 11.11
N PRO A 390 -7.91 12.91 10.08
CA PRO A 390 -7.06 11.99 9.32
C PRO A 390 -5.96 12.73 8.55
N ASP A 391 -4.72 12.30 8.74
CA ASP A 391 -3.52 12.76 8.04
C ASP A 391 -3.13 11.75 6.94
N ILE A 392 -2.16 12.11 6.11
CA ILE A 392 -1.67 11.25 5.03
C ILE A 392 -0.19 10.96 5.24
N ALA A 393 0.16 9.68 5.32
CA ALA A 393 1.54 9.21 5.21
C ALA A 393 1.84 8.85 3.75
N VAL A 394 3.01 9.25 3.25
CA VAL A 394 3.45 9.05 1.87
C VAL A 394 4.84 8.43 1.88
N ALA A 395 5.03 7.30 1.20
CA ALA A 395 6.36 6.83 0.83
C ALA A 395 6.72 7.38 -0.56
N ASP A 396 7.79 8.13 -0.66
CA ASP A 396 8.32 8.58 -1.95
C ASP A 396 9.74 8.05 -2.18
N SER A 397 10.29 8.24 -3.38
CA SER A 397 11.60 7.69 -3.75
C SER A 397 12.78 8.17 -2.89
N THR A 398 12.57 9.13 -2.00
CA THR A 398 13.64 9.76 -1.20
C THR A 398 13.38 9.73 0.29
N SER A 399 12.12 9.63 0.72
CA SER A 399 11.73 9.82 2.11
C SER A 399 10.35 9.22 2.41
N ALA A 400 10.05 9.07 3.70
CA ALA A 400 8.67 9.00 4.17
C ALA A 400 8.23 10.43 4.55
N THR A 401 7.06 10.84 4.07
CA THR A 401 6.53 12.19 4.25
C THR A 401 5.16 12.10 4.93
N VAL A 402 4.88 13.00 5.85
CA VAL A 402 3.57 13.14 6.49
C VAL A 402 2.95 14.47 6.08
N MET A 403 1.71 14.44 5.63
CA MET A 403 0.89 15.62 5.35
C MET A 403 -0.17 15.72 6.45
N LEU A 404 -0.04 16.70 7.33
CA LEU A 404 -1.05 16.94 8.36
C LEU A 404 -2.26 17.67 7.78
N GLN A 405 -3.44 17.24 8.20
CA GLN A 405 -4.69 17.87 7.78
C GLN A 405 -4.86 19.24 8.43
N ASN A 406 -5.52 20.14 7.72
CA ASN A 406 -5.92 21.43 8.26
C ASN A 406 -7.21 21.30 9.08
N ALA A 407 -7.09 21.34 10.39
CA ALA A 407 -8.24 21.20 11.31
C ALA A 407 -9.35 22.24 11.09
N THR A 408 -9.05 23.41 10.49
CA THR A 408 -10.04 24.46 10.19
C THR A 408 -10.68 24.30 8.81
N SER A 409 -10.17 23.43 7.97
CA SER A 409 -10.66 23.14 6.63
C SER A 409 -10.51 21.66 6.34
N PRO A 410 -11.39 20.80 6.90
CA PRO A 410 -11.31 19.34 6.75
C PRO A 410 -11.23 18.91 5.27
N GLY A 411 -10.46 17.87 5.00
CA GLY A 411 -10.17 17.39 3.63
C GLY A 411 -9.11 18.21 2.89
N THR A 412 -8.51 19.22 3.53
CA THR A 412 -7.36 19.98 2.97
C THR A 412 -6.09 19.73 3.79
N PHE A 413 -4.96 19.74 3.10
CA PHE A 413 -3.65 19.43 3.69
C PHE A 413 -2.66 20.54 3.41
N ALA A 414 -1.68 20.70 4.28
CA ALA A 414 -0.54 21.55 3.98
C ALA A 414 0.29 20.96 2.83
N ALA A 415 0.89 21.83 2.03
CA ALA A 415 1.85 21.38 1.01
C ALA A 415 2.98 20.57 1.68
N ALA A 416 3.44 19.51 1.01
CA ALA A 416 4.58 18.74 1.47
C ALA A 416 5.81 19.65 1.57
N VAL A 417 6.36 19.78 2.77
CA VAL A 417 7.63 20.48 2.98
C VAL A 417 8.71 19.44 3.07
N GLN A 418 9.52 19.32 2.03
CA GLN A 418 10.77 18.60 2.13
C GLN A 418 11.67 19.38 3.11
N VAL A 419 11.91 18.80 4.28
CA VAL A 419 12.94 19.32 5.17
C VAL A 419 14.28 19.03 4.50
N GLY A 420 14.90 20.05 3.99
CA GLY A 420 16.20 19.95 3.32
C GLY A 420 17.25 19.31 4.21
N ASN A 421 18.17 18.56 3.58
CA ASN A 421 19.36 17.95 4.17
C ASN A 421 20.20 18.95 4.94
#